data_4ba77759a8d742dccbd4127e69d4f35a
#
_entry.id   4ba77759a8d742dccbd4127e69d4f35a
#
_cell.length_a   1.000
_cell.length_b   1.000
_cell.length_c   1.000
_cell.angle_alpha   90.00
_cell.angle_beta   90.00
_cell.angle_gamma   90.00
#
_symmetry.space_group_name_H-M   'P 1'
#
loop_
_entity.id
_entity.type
_entity.pdbx_description
1 polymer ?
#
loop_
_entity_poly.entity_id
_entity_poly.type
_entity_poly.pdbx_seq_one_letter_code
_entity_poly.pdbx_strand_id
1 'polypeptide(L)'
;MRESATKKVLAESLKELMLRCDFTDITVTDLCAAAEINRRTFYRHFTDKYQLVTWIYDKGFQKAIGDDEPGLFDLFGRVCTYLYADRAFYARALTFTGQNSFHDFLCARLRPYLQADFSDLFSDPQTEAFMSGKMSDVVMDIIQNWLSQPDCPPPEVFAPWALHLWKDIMGRWKDFPQRRTIIHFYRQQIFLSNFTTATLRSPSIWA
;
A
#
# COMPACT_ATOMS: atom_id res chain seq x y z
N MET A 1 12.66 -21.62 7.65
CA MET A 1 14.01 -21.03 7.74
C MET A 1 14.04 -20.04 8.90
N ARG A 2 14.93 -20.22 9.89
CA ARG A 2 15.03 -19.28 11.03
C ARG A 2 15.43 -17.89 10.50
N GLU A 3 14.64 -16.89 10.79
CA GLU A 3 14.90 -15.49 10.47
C GLU A 3 16.19 -15.04 11.16
N SER A 4 17.10 -14.40 10.40
CA SER A 4 18.40 -13.95 10.95
C SER A 4 18.17 -12.89 12.03
N ALA A 5 18.74 -13.06 13.22
CA ALA A 5 18.70 -12.08 14.31
C ALA A 5 19.16 -10.68 13.83
N THR A 6 20.19 -10.64 12.97
CA THR A 6 20.70 -9.39 12.38
C THR A 6 19.64 -8.63 11.59
N LYS A 7 18.80 -9.35 10.80
CA LYS A 7 17.72 -8.68 10.04
C LYS A 7 16.70 -8.02 10.97
N LYS A 8 16.38 -8.68 12.09
CA LYS A 8 15.45 -8.12 13.09
C LYS A 8 16.02 -6.88 13.77
N VAL A 9 17.28 -6.92 14.18
CA VAL A 9 17.94 -5.75 14.77
C VAL A 9 17.96 -4.58 13.80
N LEU A 10 18.33 -4.81 12.54
CA LEU A 10 18.30 -3.77 11.50
C LEU A 10 16.90 -3.21 11.28
N ALA A 11 15.87 -4.07 11.28
CA ALA A 11 14.48 -3.63 11.12
C ALA A 11 14.03 -2.73 12.28
N GLU A 12 14.29 -3.11 13.51
CA GLU A 12 13.92 -2.29 14.67
C GLU A 12 14.71 -0.97 14.68
N SER A 13 16.02 -1.00 14.36
CA SER A 13 16.83 0.23 14.23
C SER A 13 16.29 1.17 13.16
N LEU A 14 15.85 0.65 11.98
CA LEU A 14 15.25 1.48 10.95
C LEU A 14 13.93 2.10 11.43
N LYS A 15 13.07 1.32 12.07
CA LYS A 15 11.79 1.82 12.61
C LYS A 15 12.02 2.95 13.63
N GLU A 16 12.95 2.78 14.57
CA GLU A 16 13.29 3.80 15.55
C GLU A 16 13.83 5.08 14.90
N LEU A 17 14.68 4.96 13.88
CA LEU A 17 15.20 6.12 13.14
C LEU A 17 14.08 6.85 12.41
N MET A 18 13.16 6.12 11.75
CA MET A 18 12.01 6.71 11.06
C MET A 18 11.04 7.44 11.99
N LEU A 19 11.03 7.18 13.28
CA LEU A 19 10.26 7.97 14.26
C LEU A 19 10.89 9.35 14.53
N ARG A 20 12.18 9.53 14.21
CA ARG A 20 12.96 10.73 14.56
C ARG A 20 13.29 11.60 13.36
N CYS A 21 13.44 11.00 12.18
CA CYS A 21 13.78 11.70 10.94
C CYS A 21 13.10 11.06 9.73
N ASP A 22 13.13 11.78 8.60
CA ASP A 22 12.52 11.27 7.38
C ASP A 22 13.34 10.13 6.80
N PHE A 23 12.65 9.15 6.21
CA PHE A 23 13.29 7.97 5.62
C PHE A 23 14.36 8.33 4.58
N THR A 24 14.17 9.41 3.82
CA THR A 24 15.12 9.88 2.82
C THR A 24 16.47 10.26 3.43
N ASP A 25 16.47 10.82 4.63
CA ASP A 25 17.66 11.33 5.30
C ASP A 25 18.46 10.23 6.02
N ILE A 26 17.82 9.09 6.29
CA ILE A 26 18.48 7.94 6.94
C ILE A 26 19.50 7.33 5.98
N THR A 27 20.76 7.23 6.43
CA THR A 27 21.83 6.56 5.67
C THR A 27 22.10 5.13 6.18
N VAL A 28 22.77 4.31 5.36
CA VAL A 28 23.24 2.99 5.81
C VAL A 28 24.23 3.12 6.97
N THR A 29 24.94 4.23 7.08
CA THR A 29 25.85 4.49 8.20
C THR A 29 25.07 4.68 9.49
N ASP A 30 23.98 5.45 9.47
CA ASP A 30 23.11 5.66 10.63
C ASP A 30 22.47 4.35 11.09
N LEU A 31 22.00 3.54 10.13
CA LEU A 31 21.47 2.22 10.41
C LEU A 31 22.49 1.28 11.07
N CYS A 32 23.71 1.27 10.55
CA CYS A 32 24.79 0.46 11.11
C CYS A 32 25.17 0.92 12.53
N ALA A 33 25.19 2.23 12.77
CA ALA A 33 25.46 2.80 14.10
C ALA A 33 24.34 2.44 15.08
N ALA A 34 23.07 2.63 14.68
CA ALA A 34 21.90 2.31 15.51
C ALA A 34 21.78 0.80 15.84
N ALA A 35 22.13 -0.05 14.86
CA ALA A 35 22.11 -1.51 15.00
C ALA A 35 23.37 -2.11 15.64
N GLU A 36 24.36 -1.29 15.97
CA GLU A 36 25.68 -1.72 16.49
C GLU A 36 26.37 -2.78 15.60
N ILE A 37 26.27 -2.64 14.28
CA ILE A 37 26.92 -3.53 13.30
C ILE A 37 27.81 -2.77 12.35
N ASN A 38 28.74 -3.45 11.69
CA ASN A 38 29.52 -2.86 10.62
C ASN A 38 28.82 -2.91 9.25
N ARG A 39 29.23 -2.01 8.32
CA ARG A 39 28.65 -1.93 6.96
C ARG A 39 28.76 -3.24 6.18
N ARG A 40 29.82 -4.04 6.35
CA ARG A 40 29.98 -5.34 5.70
C ARG A 40 28.88 -6.32 6.14
N THR A 41 28.51 -6.29 7.41
CA THR A 41 27.40 -7.09 7.95
C THR A 41 26.05 -6.63 7.37
N PHE A 42 25.82 -5.33 7.24
CA PHE A 42 24.64 -4.80 6.57
C PHE A 42 24.52 -5.33 5.13
N TYR A 43 25.57 -5.12 4.32
CA TYR A 43 25.54 -5.49 2.90
C TYR A 43 25.51 -7.01 2.64
N ARG A 44 25.79 -7.84 3.64
CA ARG A 44 25.55 -9.28 3.55
C ARG A 44 24.06 -9.63 3.58
N HIS A 45 23.20 -8.76 4.12
CA HIS A 45 21.77 -9.00 4.31
C HIS A 45 20.88 -8.16 3.38
N PHE A 46 21.28 -6.95 3.07
CA PHE A 46 20.53 -5.99 2.26
C PHE A 46 21.45 -5.19 1.36
N THR A 47 21.03 -4.92 0.12
CA THR A 47 21.76 -4.10 -0.84
C THR A 47 21.74 -2.62 -0.48
N ASP A 48 20.65 -2.17 0.12
CA ASP A 48 20.40 -0.78 0.51
C ASP A 48 19.28 -0.67 1.55
N LYS A 49 18.99 0.54 2.01
CA LYS A 49 17.91 0.81 2.98
C LYS A 49 16.51 0.55 2.41
N TYR A 50 16.34 0.68 1.09
CA TYR A 50 15.06 0.44 0.43
C TYR A 50 14.71 -1.05 0.43
N GLN A 51 15.69 -1.92 0.23
CA GLN A 51 15.49 -3.36 0.37
C GLN A 51 15.14 -3.74 1.82
N LEU A 52 15.76 -3.11 2.81
CA LEU A 52 15.44 -3.33 4.22
C LEU A 52 14.00 -2.90 4.54
N VAL A 53 13.58 -1.70 4.13
CA VAL A 53 12.23 -1.22 4.44
C VAL A 53 11.16 -2.06 3.73
N THR A 54 11.39 -2.44 2.47
CA THR A 54 10.49 -3.36 1.74
C THR A 54 10.38 -4.71 2.44
N TRP A 55 11.50 -5.23 2.95
CA TRP A 55 11.50 -6.47 3.72
C TRP A 55 10.67 -6.35 5.02
N ILE A 56 10.73 -5.21 5.72
CA ILE A 56 9.89 -4.94 6.90
C ILE A 56 8.41 -4.99 6.52
N TYR A 57 8.03 -4.30 5.45
CA TYR A 57 6.65 -4.26 4.95
C TYR A 57 6.14 -5.66 4.57
N ASP A 58 6.94 -6.41 3.81
CA ASP A 58 6.58 -7.75 3.37
C ASP A 58 6.41 -8.71 4.54
N LYS A 59 7.33 -8.69 5.50
CA LYS A 59 7.25 -9.52 6.72
C LYS A 59 6.02 -9.20 7.55
N GLY A 60 5.72 -7.93 7.71
CA GLY A 60 4.54 -7.51 8.44
C GLY A 60 3.25 -7.90 7.74
N PHE A 61 3.16 -7.71 6.44
CA PHE A 61 1.99 -8.11 5.66
C PHE A 61 1.78 -9.62 5.68
N GLN A 62 2.84 -10.42 5.52
CA GLN A 62 2.77 -11.87 5.64
C GLN A 62 2.24 -12.31 7.02
N LYS A 63 2.68 -11.62 8.09
CA LYS A 63 2.17 -11.89 9.43
C LYS A 63 0.69 -11.53 9.58
N ALA A 64 0.23 -10.46 8.94
CA ALA A 64 -1.18 -10.07 8.95
C ALA A 64 -2.08 -11.05 8.21
N ILE A 65 -1.66 -11.54 7.03
CA ILE A 65 -2.43 -12.52 6.24
C ILE A 65 -2.52 -13.86 6.98
N GLY A 66 -1.43 -14.33 7.59
CA GLY A 66 -1.33 -15.68 8.13
C GLY A 66 -1.09 -16.73 7.02
N ASP A 67 -1.50 -17.97 7.30
CA ASP A 67 -1.29 -19.12 6.40
C ASP A 67 -2.52 -19.42 5.50
N ASP A 68 -3.60 -18.68 5.69
CA ASP A 68 -4.87 -18.81 4.95
C ASP A 68 -5.01 -17.70 3.89
N GLU A 69 -5.91 -17.91 2.94
CA GLU A 69 -6.28 -16.89 1.94
C GLU A 69 -7.56 -16.17 2.43
N PRO A 70 -7.42 -15.04 3.18
CA PRO A 70 -8.57 -14.32 3.70
C PRO A 70 -9.34 -13.63 2.56
N GLY A 71 -10.66 -13.51 2.70
CA GLY A 71 -11.43 -12.60 1.85
C GLY A 71 -11.11 -11.13 2.14
N LEU A 72 -11.52 -10.21 1.25
CA LEU A 72 -11.22 -8.78 1.35
C LEU A 72 -11.52 -8.19 2.73
N PHE A 73 -12.68 -8.53 3.31
CA PHE A 73 -13.12 -7.97 4.58
C PHE A 73 -12.30 -8.46 5.77
N ASP A 74 -11.95 -9.75 5.79
CA ASP A 74 -11.10 -10.33 6.81
C ASP A 74 -9.67 -9.80 6.71
N LEU A 75 -9.13 -9.75 5.49
CA LEU A 75 -7.83 -9.14 5.20
C LEU A 75 -7.76 -7.69 5.71
N PHE A 76 -8.78 -6.87 5.43
CA PHE A 76 -8.81 -5.48 5.86
C PHE A 76 -8.73 -5.36 7.39
N GLY A 77 -9.51 -6.16 8.12
CA GLY A 77 -9.46 -6.20 9.59
C GLY A 77 -8.09 -6.61 10.13
N ARG A 78 -7.49 -7.65 9.54
CA ARG A 78 -6.14 -8.12 9.91
C ARG A 78 -5.07 -7.08 9.61
N VAL A 79 -5.14 -6.40 8.47
CA VAL A 79 -4.23 -5.30 8.10
C VAL A 79 -4.38 -4.14 9.07
N CYS A 80 -5.59 -3.71 9.41
CA CYS A 80 -5.82 -2.66 10.40
C CYS A 80 -5.21 -3.03 11.76
N THR A 81 -5.42 -4.26 12.25
CA THR A 81 -4.84 -4.75 13.51
C THR A 81 -3.31 -4.71 13.47
N TYR A 82 -2.73 -5.17 12.38
CA TYR A 82 -1.29 -5.17 12.17
C TYR A 82 -0.69 -3.75 12.15
N LEU A 83 -1.30 -2.83 11.41
CA LEU A 83 -0.84 -1.44 11.31
C LEU A 83 -0.97 -0.70 12.65
N TYR A 84 -2.04 -0.95 13.39
CA TYR A 84 -2.28 -0.34 14.68
C TYR A 84 -1.26 -0.79 15.75
N ALA A 85 -0.83 -2.05 15.71
CA ALA A 85 0.16 -2.58 16.64
C ALA A 85 1.52 -1.84 16.59
N ASP A 86 1.87 -1.25 15.44
CA ASP A 86 3.08 -0.43 15.25
C ASP A 86 2.72 0.92 14.59
N ARG A 87 1.65 1.53 15.12
CA ARG A 87 1.00 2.72 14.56
C ARG A 87 1.98 3.85 14.28
N ALA A 88 2.86 4.15 15.23
CA ALA A 88 3.79 5.26 15.10
C ALA A 88 4.71 5.10 13.88
N PHE A 89 5.19 3.89 13.64
CA PHE A 89 6.01 3.57 12.48
C PHE A 89 5.20 3.66 11.17
N TYR A 90 4.00 3.02 11.10
CA TYR A 90 3.21 3.01 9.87
C TYR A 90 2.64 4.38 9.51
N ALA A 91 2.24 5.19 10.48
CA ALA A 91 1.85 6.57 10.24
C ALA A 91 2.99 7.37 9.57
N ARG A 92 4.23 7.19 10.02
CA ARG A 92 5.41 7.82 9.40
C ARG A 92 5.75 7.20 8.04
N ALA A 93 5.67 5.88 7.90
CA ALA A 93 5.91 5.20 6.63
C ALA A 93 4.96 5.64 5.51
N LEU A 94 3.71 5.98 5.86
CA LEU A 94 2.70 6.50 4.92
C LEU A 94 2.94 7.95 4.49
N THR A 95 3.72 8.74 5.22
CA THR A 95 4.10 10.10 4.78
C THR A 95 5.22 10.09 3.74
N PHE A 96 5.98 9.00 3.63
CA PHE A 96 7.03 8.85 2.64
C PHE A 96 6.44 8.58 1.26
N THR A 97 6.74 9.46 0.31
CA THR A 97 6.37 9.33 -1.10
C THR A 97 7.62 9.08 -1.93
N GLY A 98 7.54 8.19 -2.91
CA GLY A 98 8.66 7.86 -3.79
C GLY A 98 8.88 6.36 -3.94
N GLN A 99 10.04 5.99 -4.47
CA GLN A 99 10.37 4.58 -4.72
C GLN A 99 10.30 3.75 -3.42
N ASN A 100 9.61 2.62 -3.49
CA ASN A 100 9.37 1.72 -2.36
C ASN A 100 8.58 2.36 -1.19
N SER A 101 7.64 3.28 -1.51
CA SER A 101 6.71 3.81 -0.51
C SER A 101 5.86 2.69 0.08
N PHE A 102 5.46 2.85 1.35
CA PHE A 102 4.54 1.90 1.99
C PHE A 102 3.15 1.95 1.34
N HIS A 103 2.73 3.13 0.89
CA HIS A 103 1.51 3.33 0.11
C HIS A 103 1.48 2.40 -1.12
N ASP A 104 2.48 2.48 -2.00
CA ASP A 104 2.53 1.69 -3.23
C ASP A 104 2.65 0.19 -2.94
N PHE A 105 3.43 -0.16 -1.91
CA PHE A 105 3.55 -1.54 -1.46
C PHE A 105 2.18 -2.12 -1.06
N LEU A 106 1.44 -1.42 -0.19
CA LEU A 106 0.17 -1.92 0.32
C LEU A 106 -0.92 -1.90 -0.76
N CYS A 107 -0.98 -0.85 -1.61
CA CYS A 107 -1.86 -0.81 -2.78
C CYS A 107 -1.64 -2.03 -3.69
N ALA A 108 -0.39 -2.37 -4.00
CA ALA A 108 -0.09 -3.53 -4.84
C ALA A 108 -0.56 -4.86 -4.21
N ARG A 109 -0.50 -4.98 -2.87
CA ARG A 109 -0.94 -6.17 -2.14
C ARG A 109 -2.47 -6.27 -2.01
N LEU A 110 -3.17 -5.14 -1.87
CA LEU A 110 -4.63 -5.11 -1.75
C LEU A 110 -5.35 -5.22 -3.10
N ARG A 111 -4.72 -4.79 -4.19
CA ARG A 111 -5.32 -4.76 -5.53
C ARG A 111 -5.96 -6.07 -5.98
N PRO A 112 -5.34 -7.26 -5.84
CA PRO A 112 -5.97 -8.52 -6.26
C PRO A 112 -7.29 -8.80 -5.54
N TYR A 113 -7.39 -8.48 -4.25
CA TYR A 113 -8.60 -8.66 -3.46
C TYR A 113 -9.71 -7.68 -3.88
N LEU A 114 -9.34 -6.43 -4.16
CA LEU A 114 -10.27 -5.44 -4.70
C LEU A 114 -10.74 -5.82 -6.10
N GLN A 115 -9.86 -6.31 -6.97
CA GLN A 115 -10.26 -6.79 -8.30
C GLN A 115 -11.27 -7.93 -8.21
N ALA A 116 -11.06 -8.89 -7.31
CA ALA A 116 -12.00 -9.98 -7.09
C ALA A 116 -13.39 -9.48 -6.63
N ASP A 117 -13.43 -8.45 -5.77
CA ASP A 117 -14.69 -7.84 -5.29
C ASP A 117 -15.39 -7.00 -6.37
N PHE A 118 -14.63 -6.49 -7.35
CA PHE A 118 -15.14 -5.67 -8.45
C PHE A 118 -15.46 -6.45 -9.74
N SER A 119 -15.06 -7.72 -9.86
CA SER A 119 -15.16 -8.51 -11.11
C SER A 119 -16.56 -8.52 -11.72
N ASP A 120 -17.62 -8.52 -10.89
CA ASP A 120 -19.01 -8.52 -11.34
C ASP A 120 -19.57 -7.12 -11.62
N LEU A 121 -18.81 -6.05 -11.34
CA LEU A 121 -19.30 -4.68 -11.49
C LEU A 121 -18.97 -4.06 -12.85
N PHE A 122 -17.90 -4.50 -13.48
CA PHE A 122 -17.40 -3.94 -14.72
C PHE A 122 -17.34 -5.02 -15.80
N SER A 123 -17.82 -4.67 -16.99
CA SER A 123 -17.87 -5.61 -18.12
C SER A 123 -16.58 -5.61 -18.97
N ASP A 124 -15.63 -4.72 -18.70
CA ASP A 124 -14.37 -4.66 -19.41
C ASP A 124 -13.16 -4.62 -18.43
N PRO A 125 -12.10 -5.41 -18.72
CA PRO A 125 -10.94 -5.54 -17.84
C PRO A 125 -10.16 -4.24 -17.63
N GLN A 126 -10.23 -3.29 -18.56
CA GLN A 126 -9.49 -2.03 -18.46
C GLN A 126 -10.12 -1.09 -17.43
N THR A 127 -11.46 -0.98 -17.45
CA THR A 127 -12.21 -0.21 -16.45
C THR A 127 -12.09 -0.86 -15.07
N GLU A 128 -12.15 -2.19 -14.99
CA GLU A 128 -11.95 -2.93 -13.74
C GLU A 128 -10.57 -2.65 -13.14
N ALA A 129 -9.49 -2.78 -13.92
CA ALA A 129 -8.13 -2.51 -13.47
C ALA A 129 -7.93 -1.06 -13.03
N PHE A 130 -8.51 -0.09 -13.74
CA PHE A 130 -8.46 1.32 -13.37
C PHE A 130 -9.21 1.58 -12.07
N MET A 131 -10.43 1.07 -11.93
CA MET A 131 -11.27 1.30 -10.76
C MET A 131 -10.69 0.62 -9.51
N SER A 132 -10.21 -0.62 -9.63
CA SER A 132 -9.56 -1.32 -8.51
C SER A 132 -8.28 -0.60 -8.06
N GLY A 133 -7.52 -0.01 -9.00
CA GLY A 133 -6.38 0.85 -8.68
C GLY A 133 -6.81 2.08 -7.89
N LYS A 134 -7.83 2.82 -8.36
CA LYS A 134 -8.35 4.01 -7.66
C LYS A 134 -8.95 3.68 -6.31
N MET A 135 -9.62 2.55 -6.18
CA MET A 135 -10.12 2.11 -4.88
C MET A 135 -9.00 1.72 -3.91
N SER A 136 -7.89 1.18 -4.41
CA SER A 136 -6.70 0.98 -3.56
C SER A 136 -6.20 2.31 -2.99
N ASP A 137 -6.12 3.36 -3.81
CA ASP A 137 -5.72 4.70 -3.37
C ASP A 137 -6.68 5.23 -2.28
N VAL A 138 -8.00 5.12 -2.49
CA VAL A 138 -9.03 5.55 -1.51
C VAL A 138 -8.90 4.77 -0.19
N VAL A 139 -8.70 3.46 -0.25
CA VAL A 139 -8.50 2.63 0.96
C VAL A 139 -7.24 3.11 1.72
N MET A 140 -6.17 3.42 1.00
CA MET A 140 -4.94 3.94 1.61
C MET A 140 -5.13 5.30 2.26
N ASP A 141 -5.86 6.22 1.62
CA ASP A 141 -6.19 7.53 2.19
C ASP A 141 -6.99 7.39 3.50
N ILE A 142 -7.95 6.48 3.53
CA ILE A 142 -8.74 6.18 4.73
C ILE A 142 -7.84 5.63 5.85
N ILE A 143 -6.95 4.68 5.55
CA ILE A 143 -6.01 4.10 6.51
C ILE A 143 -5.03 5.16 7.02
N GLN A 144 -4.47 5.97 6.14
CA GLN A 144 -3.52 7.03 6.50
C GLN A 144 -4.18 8.07 7.41
N ASN A 145 -5.40 8.51 7.07
CA ASN A 145 -6.16 9.44 7.88
C ASN A 145 -6.44 8.84 9.28
N TRP A 146 -6.89 7.59 9.33
CA TRP A 146 -7.16 6.90 10.59
C TRP A 146 -5.91 6.82 11.49
N LEU A 147 -4.77 6.34 10.96
CA LEU A 147 -3.54 6.19 11.73
C LEU A 147 -2.95 7.53 12.22
N SER A 148 -3.22 8.61 11.49
CA SER A 148 -2.68 9.95 11.79
C SER A 148 -3.48 10.71 12.86
N GLN A 149 -4.67 10.25 13.23
CA GLN A 149 -5.51 10.93 14.23
C GLN A 149 -4.88 10.82 15.63
N PRO A 150 -4.86 11.89 16.43
CA PRO A 150 -4.39 11.83 17.81
C PRO A 150 -5.10 10.75 18.63
N ASP A 151 -6.44 10.74 18.56
CA ASP A 151 -7.33 9.78 19.23
C ASP A 151 -7.73 8.65 18.26
N CYS A 152 -6.75 8.04 17.61
CA CYS A 152 -6.96 6.95 16.66
C CYS A 152 -7.78 5.82 17.31
N PRO A 153 -9.01 5.54 16.85
CA PRO A 153 -9.81 4.46 17.42
C PRO A 153 -9.15 3.10 17.16
N PRO A 154 -9.31 2.15 18.07
CA PRO A 154 -8.72 0.82 17.89
C PRO A 154 -9.32 0.08 16.68
N PRO A 155 -8.61 -0.88 16.09
CA PRO A 155 -9.03 -1.56 14.86
C PRO A 155 -10.37 -2.28 14.97
N GLU A 156 -10.74 -2.76 16.17
CA GLU A 156 -12.03 -3.42 16.44
C GLU A 156 -13.23 -2.46 16.27
N VAL A 157 -12.99 -1.15 16.36
CA VAL A 157 -14.00 -0.11 16.14
C VAL A 157 -13.93 0.40 14.71
N PHE A 158 -12.71 0.71 14.25
CA PHE A 158 -12.50 1.32 12.94
C PHE A 158 -12.81 0.38 11.77
N ALA A 159 -12.28 -0.86 11.79
CA ALA A 159 -12.42 -1.75 10.66
C ALA A 159 -13.88 -2.14 10.36
N PRO A 160 -14.73 -2.51 11.34
CA PRO A 160 -16.15 -2.76 11.06
C PRO A 160 -16.89 -1.54 10.53
N TRP A 161 -16.59 -0.33 11.05
CA TRP A 161 -17.18 0.91 10.56
C TRP A 161 -16.81 1.20 9.10
N ALA A 162 -15.52 1.12 8.77
CA ALA A 162 -15.05 1.35 7.40
C ALA A 162 -15.61 0.32 6.41
N LEU A 163 -15.71 -0.94 6.81
CA LEU A 163 -16.30 -2.00 6.00
C LEU A 163 -17.81 -1.87 5.84
N HIS A 164 -18.52 -1.38 6.84
CA HIS A 164 -19.95 -1.08 6.73
C HIS A 164 -20.19 0.03 5.71
N LEU A 165 -19.43 1.13 5.83
CA LEU A 165 -19.47 2.22 4.86
C LEU A 165 -19.16 1.74 3.44
N TRP A 166 -18.15 0.88 3.27
CA TRP A 166 -17.82 0.27 1.98
C TRP A 166 -18.99 -0.52 1.40
N LYS A 167 -19.62 -1.41 2.19
CA LYS A 167 -20.78 -2.19 1.76
C LYS A 167 -21.95 -1.32 1.34
N ASP A 168 -22.22 -0.24 2.07
CA ASP A 168 -23.30 0.70 1.76
C ASP A 168 -23.04 1.43 0.45
N ILE A 169 -21.82 1.91 0.24
CA ILE A 169 -21.42 2.58 -1.01
C ILE A 169 -21.55 1.61 -2.18
N MET A 170 -20.99 0.42 -2.06
CA MET A 170 -20.99 -0.59 -3.12
C MET A 170 -22.39 -1.14 -3.42
N GLY A 171 -23.22 -1.32 -2.40
CA GLY A 171 -24.63 -1.69 -2.57
C GLY A 171 -25.39 -0.64 -3.38
N ARG A 172 -25.29 0.61 -2.98
CA ARG A 172 -25.94 1.72 -3.72
C ARG A 172 -25.40 1.88 -5.14
N TRP A 173 -24.10 1.64 -5.34
CA TRP A 173 -23.51 1.68 -6.68
C TRP A 173 -24.07 0.58 -7.60
N LYS A 174 -24.28 -0.63 -7.09
CA LYS A 174 -24.90 -1.73 -7.85
C LYS A 174 -26.31 -1.37 -8.34
N ASP A 175 -27.06 -0.64 -7.54
CA ASP A 175 -28.45 -0.24 -7.82
C ASP A 175 -28.55 1.10 -8.57
N PHE A 176 -27.42 1.79 -8.84
CA PHE A 176 -27.43 3.12 -9.45
C PHE A 176 -27.84 3.07 -10.93
N PRO A 177 -28.98 3.67 -11.34
CA PRO A 177 -29.53 3.51 -12.69
C PRO A 177 -28.63 4.00 -13.82
N GLN A 178 -27.80 5.01 -13.54
CA GLN A 178 -26.91 5.66 -14.51
C GLN A 178 -25.48 5.09 -14.50
N ARG A 179 -25.20 4.04 -13.74
CA ARG A 179 -23.86 3.43 -13.66
C ARG A 179 -23.25 3.11 -15.01
N ARG A 180 -24.05 2.61 -15.98
CA ARG A 180 -23.59 2.29 -17.35
C ARG A 180 -23.10 3.53 -18.09
N THR A 181 -23.77 4.66 -17.92
CA THR A 181 -23.41 5.94 -18.57
C THR A 181 -22.10 6.48 -17.98
N ILE A 182 -21.94 6.40 -16.65
CA ILE A 182 -20.72 6.84 -15.98
C ILE A 182 -19.53 5.98 -16.38
N ILE A 183 -19.70 4.65 -16.41
CA ILE A 183 -18.67 3.71 -16.89
C ILE A 183 -18.28 4.01 -18.34
N HIS A 184 -19.27 4.26 -19.22
CA HIS A 184 -19.01 4.61 -20.60
C HIS A 184 -18.22 5.91 -20.75
N PHE A 185 -18.54 6.94 -19.97
CA PHE A 185 -17.83 8.22 -19.94
C PHE A 185 -16.35 8.04 -19.52
N TYR A 186 -16.08 7.32 -18.44
CA TYR A 186 -14.71 7.04 -18.00
C TYR A 186 -13.93 6.20 -19.03
N ARG A 187 -14.58 5.25 -19.69
CA ARG A 187 -13.97 4.48 -20.77
C ARG A 187 -13.49 5.36 -21.93
N GLN A 188 -14.26 6.37 -22.31
CA GLN A 188 -13.84 7.35 -23.33
C GLN A 188 -12.65 8.20 -22.86
N GLN A 189 -12.62 8.63 -21.59
CA GLN A 189 -11.52 9.41 -21.03
C GLN A 189 -10.22 8.61 -20.95
N ILE A 190 -10.28 7.35 -20.54
CA ILE A 190 -9.11 6.46 -20.49
C ILE A 190 -8.58 6.21 -21.91
N PHE A 191 -9.46 6.02 -22.89
CA PHE A 191 -9.08 5.86 -24.29
C PHE A 191 -8.35 7.11 -24.81
N LEU A 192 -8.85 8.31 -24.54
CA LEU A 192 -8.25 9.57 -24.96
C LEU A 192 -6.90 9.83 -24.27
N SER A 193 -6.76 9.53 -22.99
CA SER A 193 -5.49 9.69 -22.27
C SER A 193 -4.38 8.77 -22.80
N ASN A 194 -4.73 7.55 -23.17
CA ASN A 194 -3.78 6.60 -23.77
C ASN A 194 -3.36 7.00 -25.18
N PHE A 195 -4.23 7.68 -25.95
CA PHE A 195 -3.90 8.22 -27.28
C PHE A 195 -2.93 9.40 -27.19
N THR A 196 -3.09 10.27 -26.21
CA THR A 196 -2.24 11.45 -26.01
C THR A 196 -0.81 11.07 -25.60
N THR A 197 -0.65 10.01 -24.82
CA THR A 197 0.66 9.48 -24.44
C THR A 197 1.35 8.69 -25.56
N ALA A 198 0.61 8.07 -26.48
CA ALA A 198 1.17 7.35 -27.61
C ALA A 198 1.68 8.30 -28.72
N THR A 199 1.03 9.45 -28.92
CA THR A 199 1.42 10.46 -29.93
C THR A 199 2.66 11.29 -29.54
N LEU A 200 3.03 11.33 -28.25
CA LEU A 200 4.23 12.03 -27.77
C LEU A 200 5.51 11.16 -27.79
N ARG A 201 5.41 9.89 -28.22
CA ARG A 201 6.56 8.98 -28.40
C ARG A 201 6.94 8.73 -29.85
N SER A 202 6.78 9.70 -30.73
CA SER A 202 7.37 9.61 -32.06
C SER A 202 8.86 9.96 -31.99
N PRO A 203 9.80 9.06 -32.34
CA PRO A 203 11.18 9.44 -32.44
C PRO A 203 11.33 10.40 -33.64
N SER A 204 11.94 11.54 -33.41
CA SER A 204 12.41 12.44 -34.45
C SER A 204 13.39 11.69 -35.35
N ILE A 205 12.91 11.29 -36.53
CA ILE A 205 13.76 10.96 -37.67
C ILE A 205 14.04 12.29 -38.38
N TRP A 206 15.18 12.86 -38.14
CA TRP A 206 15.88 13.80 -39.06
C TRP A 206 17.36 13.89 -38.72
N ALA A 207 18.17 13.60 -39.76
CA ALA A 207 19.58 13.75 -40.01
C ALA A 207 20.48 12.63 -39.56
#